data_7c6042eb88af9139e58e1546fd65f1f2
#
_entry.id   7c6042eb88af9139e58e1546fd65f1f2
#
_cell.length_a   1.000
_cell.length_b   1.000
_cell.length_c   1.000
_cell.angle_alpha   90.00
_cell.angle_beta   90.00
_cell.angle_gamma   90.00
#
_symmetry.space_group_name_H-M   'P 1'
#
loop_
_entity.id
_entity.type
_entity.pdbx_description
1 polymer ?
#
loop_
_entity_poly.entity_id
_entity_poly.type
_entity_poly.pdbx_seq_one_letter_code
_entity_poly.pdbx_strand_id
1 'polypeptide(L)'
;MRAGGWITAAAAMLLLLLTGVTMSGSAAACGTGSGNVSVAAAAAHKPVVGYSGDQLANAAHVMNVAAALQLPARAQQIALMTAIGESSLRNLDYGDEGQGVTNPDGTATCSVGLFQQQWCLAGSPWGTRAQTMDPTHAATSFFTRLKAVPGWESMDPSVAAHSVQGNADPDHYTKYRPAAQAIVQALSGAATCAMSAVSGDGKALAQNLVAAIDRGQLRILEQRYEQQIRAVAAGTAAPNCGISVQVLQIITIAAQKFEKVGVSDLNRQCTGSLLGAGTGSSHWVHGGGDAVDFYSLNGRALTGGDGLSVQLITALDPVVPRGSRVGQIECRPATLPLRHFTEFEDSCDHLHIDIAYTNGAPLTLPAN
;
A
#
# COMPACT_ATOMS: atom_id res chain seq x y z
N MET A 1 -11.76 88.58 -26.69
CA MET A 1 -12.67 87.62 -27.25
C MET A 1 -12.57 86.38 -26.38
N ARG A 2 -13.68 85.92 -25.86
CA ARG A 2 -13.78 85.02 -24.68
C ARG A 2 -13.58 83.55 -25.08
N ALA A 3 -12.71 82.82 -24.36
CA ALA A 3 -12.63 81.39 -24.41
C ALA A 3 -13.24 80.84 -23.15
N GLY A 4 -14.28 80.02 -23.27
CA GLY A 4 -14.93 79.34 -22.14
C GLY A 4 -14.23 77.98 -21.87
N GLY A 5 -13.84 77.81 -20.66
CA GLY A 5 -13.31 76.52 -20.18
C GLY A 5 -14.42 75.61 -19.67
N TRP A 6 -14.40 74.36 -20.07
CA TRP A 6 -15.27 73.32 -19.55
C TRP A 6 -14.47 72.50 -18.54
N ILE A 7 -14.96 72.45 -17.33
CA ILE A 7 -14.42 71.58 -16.24
C ILE A 7 -15.14 70.21 -16.35
N THR A 8 -14.42 69.19 -16.73
CA THR A 8 -14.90 67.81 -16.67
C THR A 8 -14.48 67.19 -15.36
N ALA A 9 -15.44 66.90 -14.52
CA ALA A 9 -15.23 66.14 -13.31
C ALA A 9 -15.02 64.68 -13.65
N ALA A 10 -13.82 64.15 -13.36
CA ALA A 10 -13.52 62.74 -13.43
C ALA A 10 -14.01 62.05 -12.16
N ALA A 11 -15.07 61.27 -12.25
CA ALA A 11 -15.49 60.37 -11.20
C ALA A 11 -14.55 59.17 -11.16
N ALA A 12 -13.72 59.08 -10.12
CA ALA A 12 -12.87 57.91 -9.85
C ALA A 12 -13.75 56.77 -9.35
N MET A 13 -14.02 55.80 -10.19
CA MET A 13 -14.69 54.56 -9.87
C MET A 13 -13.66 53.61 -9.27
N LEU A 14 -13.67 53.48 -7.94
CA LEU A 14 -12.83 52.55 -7.19
C LEU A 14 -13.33 51.11 -7.42
N LEU A 15 -12.71 50.38 -8.38
CA LEU A 15 -12.95 48.95 -8.61
C LEU A 15 -12.26 48.17 -7.51
N LEU A 16 -13.03 47.70 -6.50
CA LEU A 16 -12.58 46.67 -5.56
C LEU A 16 -12.43 45.34 -6.33
N LEU A 17 -11.21 45.03 -6.73
CA LEU A 17 -10.84 43.70 -7.15
C LEU A 17 -10.86 42.78 -5.92
N LEU A 18 -11.98 42.09 -5.67
CA LEU A 18 -12.04 40.90 -4.85
C LEU A 18 -11.24 39.82 -5.58
N THR A 19 -9.94 39.71 -5.24
CA THR A 19 -9.17 38.52 -5.58
C THR A 19 -9.70 37.38 -4.74
N GLY A 20 -10.67 36.66 -5.28
CA GLY A 20 -11.04 35.35 -4.81
C GLY A 20 -9.83 34.43 -4.93
N VAL A 21 -9.14 34.21 -3.80
CA VAL A 21 -8.20 33.10 -3.67
C VAL A 21 -9.05 31.85 -3.76
N THR A 22 -9.25 31.33 -4.96
CA THR A 22 -9.65 29.96 -5.14
C THR A 22 -8.48 29.13 -4.64
N MET A 23 -8.57 28.64 -3.40
CA MET A 23 -7.78 27.50 -2.98
C MET A 23 -8.21 26.33 -3.88
N SER A 24 -7.57 26.24 -5.05
CA SER A 24 -7.50 25.00 -5.78
C SER A 24 -6.72 24.06 -4.86
N GLY A 25 -7.43 23.29 -4.06
CA GLY A 25 -6.89 22.13 -3.41
C GLY A 25 -6.38 21.22 -4.52
N SER A 26 -5.10 21.37 -4.88
CA SER A 26 -4.39 20.36 -5.62
C SER A 26 -4.56 19.10 -4.81
N ALA A 27 -5.41 18.16 -5.28
CA ALA A 27 -5.33 16.78 -4.87
C ALA A 27 -3.87 16.40 -5.12
N ALA A 28 -3.06 16.40 -4.06
CA ALA A 28 -1.70 15.91 -4.12
C ALA A 28 -1.85 14.50 -4.64
N ALA A 29 -1.49 14.26 -5.89
CA ALA A 29 -1.33 12.93 -6.40
C ALA A 29 -0.53 12.19 -5.34
N CYS A 30 -1.05 11.06 -4.85
CA CYS A 30 -0.32 10.18 -3.96
C CYS A 30 0.87 9.68 -4.76
N GLY A 31 1.91 10.51 -4.82
CA GLY A 31 3.14 10.22 -5.52
C GLY A 31 3.73 8.96 -4.92
N THR A 32 4.32 8.14 -5.75
CA THR A 32 5.22 7.06 -5.36
C THR A 32 6.08 7.58 -4.22
N GLY A 33 5.92 7.03 -3.00
CA GLY A 33 6.43 7.57 -1.75
C GLY A 33 7.95 7.63 -1.65
N SER A 34 8.57 8.43 -2.50
CA SER A 34 9.99 8.75 -2.50
C SER A 34 10.28 10.21 -2.12
N GLY A 35 9.35 10.85 -1.41
CA GLY A 35 9.63 12.13 -0.77
C GLY A 35 10.53 11.95 0.45
N ASN A 36 11.45 12.89 0.68
CA ASN A 36 12.26 12.92 1.89
C ASN A 36 11.35 13.11 3.11
N VAL A 37 11.50 12.19 4.07
CA VAL A 37 10.84 12.26 5.38
C VAL A 37 11.67 13.18 6.28
N SER A 38 11.06 14.20 6.89
CA SER A 38 11.74 15.00 7.89
C SER A 38 12.08 14.14 9.12
N VAL A 39 13.37 13.95 9.40
CA VAL A 39 13.86 13.19 10.55
C VAL A 39 13.37 13.82 11.87
N ALA A 40 13.39 15.15 11.97
CA ALA A 40 12.89 15.85 13.15
C ALA A 40 11.37 15.69 13.33
N ALA A 41 10.60 15.73 12.24
CA ALA A 41 9.15 15.48 12.30
C ALA A 41 8.85 14.02 12.67
N ALA A 42 9.64 13.06 12.18
CA ALA A 42 9.54 11.66 12.55
C ALA A 42 9.83 11.43 14.04
N ALA A 43 10.87 12.06 14.58
CA ALA A 43 11.18 12.02 16.02
C ALA A 43 10.05 12.60 16.89
N ALA A 44 9.38 13.65 16.43
CA ALA A 44 8.26 14.28 17.11
C ALA A 44 6.89 13.60 16.85
N HIS A 45 6.86 12.61 15.97
CA HIS A 45 5.62 11.92 15.61
C HIS A 45 5.04 11.15 16.81
N LYS A 46 3.71 11.04 16.87
CA LYS A 46 3.05 10.16 17.84
C LYS A 46 3.57 8.72 17.69
N PRO A 47 3.59 7.91 18.75
CA PRO A 47 4.02 6.53 18.67
C PRO A 47 3.28 5.76 17.58
N VAL A 48 4.02 4.99 16.78
CA VAL A 48 3.49 4.11 15.74
C VAL A 48 3.78 2.67 16.15
N VAL A 49 2.76 1.89 16.45
CA VAL A 49 2.85 0.49 16.93
C VAL A 49 3.94 0.26 17.99
N GLY A 50 4.07 1.23 18.93
CA GLY A 50 5.02 1.17 20.03
C GLY A 50 6.39 1.81 19.75
N TYR A 51 6.70 2.20 18.53
CA TYR A 51 7.95 2.92 18.18
C TYR A 51 7.75 4.42 18.25
N SER A 52 8.74 5.15 18.80
CA SER A 52 8.66 6.60 19.01
C SER A 52 10.04 7.24 19.08
N GLY A 53 10.10 8.57 19.05
CA GLY A 53 11.32 9.35 19.21
C GLY A 53 12.41 8.93 18.22
N ASP A 54 13.61 8.62 18.76
CA ASP A 54 14.77 8.24 17.95
C ASP A 54 14.54 7.01 17.07
N GLN A 55 13.64 6.09 17.45
CA GLN A 55 13.30 4.94 16.63
C GLN A 55 12.61 5.36 15.33
N LEU A 56 11.69 6.31 15.40
CA LEU A 56 11.05 6.85 14.19
C LEU A 56 11.99 7.78 13.41
N ALA A 57 12.90 8.50 14.08
CA ALA A 57 13.97 9.24 13.42
C ALA A 57 14.88 8.31 12.61
N ASN A 58 15.28 7.19 13.19
CA ASN A 58 16.08 6.17 12.52
C ASN A 58 15.33 5.55 11.34
N ALA A 59 14.03 5.29 11.49
CA ALA A 59 13.19 4.84 10.38
C ALA A 59 13.18 5.86 9.24
N ALA A 60 13.09 7.17 9.54
CA ALA A 60 13.14 8.22 8.53
C ALA A 60 14.49 8.25 7.79
N HIS A 61 15.63 8.04 8.48
CA HIS A 61 16.93 7.90 7.83
C HIS A 61 16.93 6.76 6.82
N VAL A 62 16.46 5.59 7.20
CA VAL A 62 16.35 4.40 6.31
C VAL A 62 15.46 4.71 5.10
N MET A 63 14.29 5.31 5.31
CA MET A 63 13.36 5.66 4.23
C MET A 63 13.95 6.69 3.27
N ASN A 64 14.68 7.68 3.77
CA ASN A 64 15.32 8.71 2.94
C ASN A 64 16.44 8.14 2.07
N VAL A 65 17.20 7.18 2.57
CA VAL A 65 18.22 6.47 1.76
C VAL A 65 17.55 5.70 0.63
N ALA A 66 16.46 4.99 0.90
CA ALA A 66 15.72 4.31 -0.15
C ALA A 66 15.21 5.29 -1.22
N ALA A 67 14.68 6.44 -0.79
CA ALA A 67 14.23 7.51 -1.68
C ALA A 67 15.38 8.07 -2.54
N ALA A 68 16.53 8.36 -1.94
CA ALA A 68 17.72 8.86 -2.65
C ALA A 68 18.24 7.84 -3.67
N LEU A 69 18.10 6.55 -3.39
CA LEU A 69 18.45 5.45 -4.30
C LEU A 69 17.33 5.09 -5.28
N GLN A 70 16.24 5.85 -5.30
CA GLN A 70 15.04 5.63 -6.15
C GLN A 70 14.44 4.23 -6.01
N LEU A 71 14.51 3.66 -4.80
CA LEU A 71 13.96 2.34 -4.51
C LEU A 71 12.47 2.44 -4.16
N PRO A 72 11.67 1.41 -4.52
CA PRO A 72 10.25 1.38 -4.21
C PRO A 72 9.97 1.29 -2.70
N ALA A 73 8.75 1.61 -2.28
CA ALA A 73 8.30 1.51 -0.88
C ALA A 73 8.51 0.11 -0.28
N ARG A 74 8.50 -0.93 -1.13
CA ARG A 74 8.85 -2.30 -0.75
C ARG A 74 10.26 -2.41 -0.16
N ALA A 75 11.25 -1.72 -0.74
CA ALA A 75 12.61 -1.71 -0.19
C ALA A 75 12.64 -1.07 1.19
N GLN A 76 11.93 0.04 1.39
CA GLN A 76 11.78 0.67 2.70
C GLN A 76 11.19 -0.31 3.73
N GLN A 77 10.14 -1.04 3.34
CA GLN A 77 9.52 -2.05 4.18
C GLN A 77 10.50 -3.16 4.57
N ILE A 78 11.25 -3.73 3.61
CA ILE A 78 12.24 -4.79 3.86
C ILE A 78 13.33 -4.28 4.83
N ALA A 79 13.88 -3.10 4.59
CA ALA A 79 14.91 -2.52 5.46
C ALA A 79 14.40 -2.22 6.87
N LEU A 80 13.18 -1.68 7.01
CA LEU A 80 12.58 -1.44 8.33
C LEU A 80 12.26 -2.74 9.07
N MET A 81 11.74 -3.78 8.38
CA MET A 81 11.58 -5.11 8.98
C MET A 81 12.89 -5.63 9.57
N THR A 82 13.97 -5.49 8.79
CA THR A 82 15.31 -5.91 9.21
C THR A 82 15.76 -5.09 10.43
N ALA A 83 15.75 -3.76 10.35
CA ALA A 83 16.20 -2.91 11.46
C ALA A 83 15.33 -3.08 12.73
N ILE A 84 14.05 -3.39 12.60
CA ILE A 84 13.20 -3.76 13.75
C ILE A 84 13.67 -5.07 14.37
N GLY A 85 13.93 -6.09 13.54
CA GLY A 85 14.39 -7.41 14.01
C GLY A 85 15.76 -7.37 14.68
N GLU A 86 16.68 -6.57 14.12
CA GLU A 86 18.06 -6.48 14.60
C GLU A 86 18.24 -5.62 15.85
N SER A 87 17.53 -4.51 15.93
CA SER A 87 17.79 -3.50 16.98
C SER A 87 16.55 -2.81 17.53
N SER A 88 15.34 -3.22 17.10
CA SER A 88 14.10 -2.47 17.36
C SER A 88 14.20 -1.00 16.93
N LEU A 89 14.83 -0.73 15.80
CA LEU A 89 15.11 0.62 15.27
C LEU A 89 15.99 1.47 16.20
N ARG A 90 16.79 0.88 17.07
CA ARG A 90 17.74 1.58 17.93
C ARG A 90 19.14 1.50 17.34
N ASN A 91 19.85 2.59 17.36
CA ASN A 91 21.24 2.60 16.90
C ASN A 91 22.16 2.12 18.02
N LEU A 92 22.24 0.79 18.22
CA LEU A 92 22.94 0.15 19.33
C LEU A 92 24.46 0.16 19.08
N ASP A 93 25.24 0.57 20.07
CA ASP A 93 26.70 0.57 20.03
C ASP A 93 27.32 -0.76 20.50
N TYR A 94 26.49 -1.75 20.71
CA TYR A 94 26.82 -3.12 21.09
C TYR A 94 25.96 -4.11 20.31
N GLY A 95 26.40 -5.35 20.26
CA GLY A 95 25.67 -6.51 19.74
C GLY A 95 25.73 -7.67 20.72
N ASP A 96 26.06 -8.82 20.21
CA ASP A 96 26.17 -10.08 20.94
C ASP A 96 27.61 -10.44 21.35
N GLU A 97 28.55 -9.47 21.25
CA GLU A 97 29.91 -9.65 21.71
C GLU A 97 29.94 -9.94 23.22
N GLY A 98 30.72 -10.94 23.59
CA GLY A 98 30.84 -11.35 25.00
C GLY A 98 29.68 -12.22 25.53
N GLN A 99 28.68 -12.51 24.72
CA GLN A 99 27.58 -13.42 25.06
C GLN A 99 27.85 -14.87 24.63
N GLY A 100 29.06 -15.15 24.16
CA GLY A 100 29.44 -16.49 23.67
C GLY A 100 28.97 -16.79 22.25
N VAL A 101 28.42 -15.79 21.56
CA VAL A 101 28.03 -15.93 20.15
C VAL A 101 29.26 -15.70 19.26
N THR A 102 29.47 -16.60 18.32
CA THR A 102 30.57 -16.53 17.36
C THR A 102 30.05 -16.68 15.94
N ASN A 103 30.82 -16.19 14.98
CA ASN A 103 30.63 -16.47 13.58
C ASN A 103 30.84 -17.98 13.30
N PRO A 104 30.37 -18.51 12.14
CA PRO A 104 30.57 -19.93 11.79
C PRO A 104 32.03 -20.36 11.74
N ASP A 105 32.97 -19.44 11.54
CA ASP A 105 34.41 -19.71 11.55
C ASP A 105 35.06 -19.64 12.95
N GLY A 106 34.25 -19.43 13.99
CA GLY A 106 34.69 -19.33 15.39
C GLY A 106 35.20 -17.95 15.80
N THR A 107 35.22 -16.96 14.91
CA THR A 107 35.60 -15.57 15.25
C THR A 107 34.52 -14.91 16.09
N ALA A 108 34.90 -13.95 16.94
CA ALA A 108 33.95 -13.17 17.71
C ALA A 108 33.09 -12.28 16.81
N THR A 109 31.81 -12.12 17.16
CA THR A 109 30.94 -11.14 16.52
C THR A 109 31.32 -9.70 16.91
N CYS A 110 30.91 -8.73 16.09
CA CYS A 110 31.16 -7.30 16.33
C CYS A 110 30.05 -6.45 15.76
N SER A 111 28.82 -6.92 15.93
CA SER A 111 27.61 -6.31 15.39
C SER A 111 27.29 -4.99 16.10
N VAL A 112 26.99 -3.92 15.33
CA VAL A 112 26.53 -2.64 15.90
C VAL A 112 25.53 -1.96 14.94
N GLY A 113 24.89 -0.93 15.46
CA GLY A 113 24.01 -0.05 14.68
C GLY A 113 22.60 -0.61 14.45
N LEU A 114 21.87 0.05 13.56
CA LEU A 114 20.47 -0.29 13.25
C LEU A 114 20.28 -1.68 12.68
N PHE A 115 21.24 -2.17 11.90
CA PHE A 115 21.18 -3.45 11.19
C PHE A 115 22.11 -4.50 11.80
N GLN A 116 22.68 -4.25 12.95
CA GLN A 116 23.65 -5.14 13.61
C GLN A 116 24.74 -5.64 12.64
N GLN A 117 25.36 -4.68 11.93
CA GLN A 117 26.35 -4.95 10.91
C GLN A 117 27.73 -5.20 11.54
N GLN A 118 28.39 -6.29 11.15
CA GLN A 118 29.72 -6.67 11.65
C GLN A 118 30.83 -5.87 10.97
N TRP A 119 31.32 -4.86 11.64
CA TRP A 119 32.34 -3.95 11.11
C TRP A 119 33.77 -4.51 11.13
N CYS A 120 34.08 -5.49 12.01
CA CYS A 120 35.44 -5.98 12.26
C CYS A 120 35.88 -7.09 11.31
N LEU A 121 34.99 -7.64 10.50
CA LEU A 121 35.33 -8.71 9.57
C LEU A 121 36.29 -8.21 8.50
N ALA A 122 37.30 -9.03 8.15
CA ALA A 122 38.25 -8.70 7.11
C ALA A 122 37.52 -8.46 5.77
N GLY A 123 37.73 -7.28 5.18
CA GLY A 123 37.00 -6.88 3.97
C GLY A 123 35.49 -6.65 4.20
N SER A 124 35.10 -6.32 5.43
CA SER A 124 33.69 -6.09 5.77
C SER A 124 32.99 -5.20 4.74
N PRO A 125 31.88 -5.68 4.16
CA PRO A 125 31.11 -4.89 3.21
C PRO A 125 30.30 -3.77 3.88
N TRP A 126 30.31 -3.72 5.20
CA TRP A 126 29.54 -2.78 6.00
C TRP A 126 30.31 -1.51 6.33
N GLY A 127 31.65 -1.53 6.13
CA GLY A 127 32.53 -0.44 6.44
C GLY A 127 33.12 -0.49 7.86
N THR A 128 33.62 0.66 8.33
CA THR A 128 34.19 0.81 9.67
C THR A 128 33.10 0.87 10.75
N ARG A 129 33.47 0.71 12.03
CA ARG A 129 32.53 0.85 13.14
C ARG A 129 31.79 2.20 13.14
N ALA A 130 32.47 3.28 12.84
CA ALA A 130 31.84 4.60 12.74
C ALA A 130 30.79 4.65 11.61
N GLN A 131 31.08 3.99 10.49
CA GLN A 131 30.14 3.92 9.36
C GLN A 131 28.95 3.03 9.66
N THR A 132 29.12 1.89 10.32
CA THR A 132 27.99 1.02 10.71
C THR A 132 27.11 1.67 11.80
N MET A 133 27.67 2.58 12.58
CA MET A 133 26.93 3.39 13.56
C MET A 133 26.25 4.63 12.94
N ASP A 134 26.54 4.98 11.71
CA ASP A 134 25.80 6.03 10.99
C ASP A 134 24.54 5.43 10.34
N PRO A 135 23.31 5.84 10.74
CA PRO A 135 22.08 5.26 10.20
C PRO A 135 21.96 5.38 8.69
N THR A 136 22.48 6.46 8.11
CA THR A 136 22.42 6.71 6.65
C THR A 136 23.40 5.79 5.92
N HIS A 137 24.62 5.64 6.42
CA HIS A 137 25.59 4.72 5.85
C HIS A 137 25.15 3.27 5.97
N ALA A 138 24.71 2.86 7.16
CA ALA A 138 24.24 1.50 7.41
C ALA A 138 23.07 1.10 6.49
N ALA A 139 22.10 2.01 6.30
CA ALA A 139 20.99 1.81 5.35
C ALA A 139 21.49 1.75 3.89
N THR A 140 22.46 2.60 3.51
CA THR A 140 23.04 2.58 2.16
C THR A 140 23.71 1.24 1.88
N SER A 141 24.48 0.72 2.82
CA SER A 141 25.13 -0.58 2.73
C SER A 141 24.11 -1.70 2.62
N PHE A 142 23.03 -1.66 3.41
CA PHE A 142 21.92 -2.62 3.33
C PHE A 142 21.27 -2.62 1.94
N PHE A 143 20.88 -1.45 1.42
CA PHE A 143 20.23 -1.34 0.11
C PHE A 143 21.15 -1.72 -1.06
N THR A 144 22.44 -1.42 -0.95
CA THR A 144 23.42 -1.85 -1.95
C THR A 144 23.43 -3.37 -2.08
N ARG A 145 23.38 -4.09 -0.96
CA ARG A 145 23.32 -5.55 -0.94
C ARG A 145 21.96 -6.07 -1.37
N LEU A 146 20.87 -5.45 -0.93
CA LEU A 146 19.53 -5.84 -1.35
C LEU A 146 19.38 -5.78 -2.88
N LYS A 147 19.89 -4.73 -3.51
CA LYS A 147 19.91 -4.60 -4.97
C LYS A 147 20.69 -5.70 -5.68
N ALA A 148 21.68 -6.29 -5.03
CA ALA A 148 22.47 -7.38 -5.57
C ALA A 148 21.78 -8.77 -5.41
N VAL A 149 20.71 -8.88 -4.64
CA VAL A 149 19.93 -10.12 -4.49
C VAL A 149 19.03 -10.29 -5.72
N PRO A 150 19.25 -11.34 -6.57
CA PRO A 150 18.41 -11.51 -7.76
C PRO A 150 16.94 -11.72 -7.42
N GLY A 151 16.06 -10.93 -8.03
CA GLY A 151 14.61 -11.08 -7.88
C GLY A 151 14.04 -10.63 -6.53
N TRP A 152 14.79 -9.86 -5.73
CA TRP A 152 14.35 -9.36 -4.43
C TRP A 152 13.01 -8.62 -4.49
N GLU A 153 12.70 -8.00 -5.62
CA GLU A 153 11.45 -7.26 -5.84
C GLU A 153 10.19 -8.16 -5.76
N SER A 154 10.34 -9.45 -6.00
CA SER A 154 9.25 -10.43 -5.99
C SER A 154 9.38 -11.49 -4.89
N MET A 155 10.52 -11.55 -4.18
CA MET A 155 10.72 -12.46 -3.05
C MET A 155 9.75 -12.16 -1.90
N ASP A 156 9.54 -13.14 -0.99
CA ASP A 156 9.02 -12.80 0.32
C ASP A 156 9.95 -11.79 1.02
N PRO A 157 9.42 -10.72 1.64
CA PRO A 157 10.24 -9.69 2.26
C PRO A 157 11.21 -10.21 3.33
N SER A 158 10.83 -11.23 4.10
CA SER A 158 11.70 -11.83 5.10
C SER A 158 12.84 -12.61 4.44
N VAL A 159 12.56 -13.34 3.36
CA VAL A 159 13.58 -14.04 2.57
C VAL A 159 14.57 -13.07 1.93
N ALA A 160 14.09 -11.93 1.41
CA ALA A 160 14.96 -10.89 0.87
C ALA A 160 15.86 -10.28 1.98
N ALA A 161 15.32 -9.98 3.16
CA ALA A 161 16.06 -9.51 4.31
C ALA A 161 17.11 -10.53 4.78
N HIS A 162 16.72 -11.81 4.88
CA HIS A 162 17.61 -12.94 5.19
C HIS A 162 18.79 -13.03 4.21
N SER A 163 18.52 -12.88 2.90
CA SER A 163 19.56 -12.93 1.88
C SER A 163 20.61 -11.81 2.00
N VAL A 164 20.25 -10.68 2.62
CA VAL A 164 21.17 -9.57 2.91
C VAL A 164 21.94 -9.79 4.20
N GLN A 165 21.25 -10.22 5.27
CA GLN A 165 21.79 -10.35 6.63
C GLN A 165 22.53 -11.67 6.87
N GLY A 166 22.16 -12.76 6.17
CA GLY A 166 22.80 -14.06 6.32
C GLY A 166 22.50 -14.78 7.64
N ASN A 167 21.39 -14.40 8.32
CA ASN A 167 20.94 -15.08 9.54
C ASN A 167 20.48 -16.53 9.24
N ALA A 168 20.27 -17.35 10.29
CA ALA A 168 19.95 -18.76 10.12
C ALA A 168 18.51 -19.06 9.64
N ASP A 169 17.57 -18.15 9.90
CA ASP A 169 16.13 -18.36 9.65
C ASP A 169 15.59 -17.38 8.60
N PRO A 170 15.17 -17.86 7.40
CA PRO A 170 14.62 -17.01 6.36
C PRO A 170 13.29 -16.35 6.76
N ASP A 171 12.56 -16.88 7.74
CA ASP A 171 11.30 -16.33 8.22
C ASP A 171 11.45 -15.41 9.44
N HIS A 172 12.67 -15.21 9.91
CA HIS A 172 12.98 -14.43 11.12
C HIS A 172 12.30 -13.06 11.16
N TYR A 173 12.25 -12.35 10.04
CA TYR A 173 11.72 -10.98 9.97
C TYR A 173 10.22 -10.91 9.70
N THR A 174 9.55 -12.01 9.37
CA THR A 174 8.12 -12.05 8.99
C THR A 174 7.22 -11.39 10.04
N LYS A 175 7.47 -11.61 11.33
CA LYS A 175 6.70 -11.06 12.45
C LYS A 175 6.78 -9.53 12.57
N TYR A 176 7.80 -8.89 11.99
CA TYR A 176 8.00 -7.44 12.04
C TYR A 176 7.38 -6.70 10.85
N ARG A 177 6.88 -7.42 9.85
CA ARG A 177 6.27 -6.85 8.64
C ARG A 177 5.13 -5.87 8.92
N PRO A 178 4.15 -6.16 9.80
CA PRO A 178 3.07 -5.23 10.09
C PRO A 178 3.57 -3.91 10.70
N ALA A 179 4.57 -3.97 11.57
CA ALA A 179 5.16 -2.78 12.18
C ALA A 179 5.91 -1.93 11.14
N ALA A 180 6.71 -2.56 10.27
CA ALA A 180 7.41 -1.87 9.21
C ALA A 180 6.45 -1.17 8.24
N GLN A 181 5.36 -1.84 7.85
CA GLN A 181 4.32 -1.27 7.01
C GLN A 181 3.66 -0.05 7.65
N ALA A 182 3.27 -0.15 8.92
CA ALA A 182 2.65 0.94 9.67
C ALA A 182 3.58 2.17 9.78
N ILE A 183 4.89 1.95 10.01
CA ILE A 183 5.88 3.03 10.10
C ILE A 183 6.10 3.71 8.73
N VAL A 184 6.27 2.93 7.65
CA VAL A 184 6.37 3.49 6.30
C VAL A 184 5.14 4.35 6.00
N GLN A 185 3.95 3.84 6.27
CA GLN A 185 2.70 4.55 6.05
C GLN A 185 2.62 5.85 6.85
N ALA A 186 2.92 5.80 8.14
CA ALA A 186 2.83 6.97 9.02
C ALA A 186 3.83 8.07 8.63
N LEU A 187 5.08 7.71 8.32
CA LEU A 187 6.14 8.68 8.07
C LEU A 187 6.17 9.22 6.64
N SER A 188 5.71 8.45 5.65
CA SER A 188 5.65 8.95 4.27
C SER A 188 4.56 9.99 4.01
N GLY A 189 3.75 10.33 5.02
CA GLY A 189 2.55 11.16 4.83
C GLY A 189 1.45 10.44 4.02
N ALA A 190 1.71 9.20 3.59
CA ALA A 190 0.72 8.38 2.89
C ALA A 190 -0.41 7.91 3.82
N ALA A 191 -0.25 8.08 5.14
CA ALA A 191 -1.29 7.77 6.12
C ALA A 191 -2.60 8.56 5.86
N THR A 192 -2.48 9.82 5.44
CA THR A 192 -3.65 10.60 5.03
C THR A 192 -4.25 10.15 3.70
N CYS A 193 -3.45 9.56 2.82
CA CYS A 193 -3.93 8.99 1.56
C CYS A 193 -4.53 7.59 1.74
N ALA A 194 -3.98 6.76 2.63
CA ALA A 194 -4.45 5.39 2.80
C ALA A 194 -5.73 5.29 3.62
N MET A 195 -5.89 6.11 4.66
CA MET A 195 -7.12 6.14 5.49
C MET A 195 -8.25 6.94 4.83
N SER A 196 -7.94 7.96 4.04
CA SER A 196 -8.92 8.64 3.19
C SER A 196 -9.33 7.80 1.96
N ALA A 197 -8.56 6.76 1.65
CA ALA A 197 -8.73 6.00 0.41
C ALA A 197 -9.94 5.06 0.42
N VAL A 198 -10.49 4.72 1.59
CA VAL A 198 -11.72 3.91 1.69
C VAL A 198 -12.91 4.83 2.04
N SER A 199 -12.98 6.00 1.40
CA SER A 199 -14.08 6.95 1.55
C SER A 199 -15.36 6.46 0.85
N GLY A 200 -16.48 7.13 1.07
CA GLY A 200 -17.71 6.92 0.32
C GLY A 200 -17.74 7.62 -1.04
N ASP A 201 -16.68 8.30 -1.46
CA ASP A 201 -16.59 8.96 -2.77
C ASP A 201 -16.03 8.00 -3.84
N GLY A 202 -16.91 7.47 -4.66
CA GLY A 202 -16.56 6.54 -5.74
C GLY A 202 -15.58 7.10 -6.76
N LYS A 203 -15.64 8.41 -7.06
CA LYS A 203 -14.70 9.05 -7.98
C LYS A 203 -13.29 9.12 -7.38
N ALA A 204 -13.18 9.54 -6.13
CA ALA A 204 -11.90 9.59 -5.43
C ALA A 204 -11.28 8.19 -5.25
N LEU A 205 -12.09 7.18 -4.92
CA LEU A 205 -11.65 5.78 -4.87
C LEU A 205 -11.11 5.31 -6.22
N ALA A 206 -11.86 5.55 -7.31
CA ALA A 206 -11.41 5.17 -8.65
C ALA A 206 -10.12 5.90 -9.06
N GLN A 207 -9.94 7.16 -8.71
CA GLN A 207 -8.68 7.90 -8.95
C GLN A 207 -7.50 7.27 -8.21
N ASN A 208 -7.70 6.85 -6.96
CA ASN A 208 -6.68 6.13 -6.18
C ASN A 208 -6.34 4.76 -6.80
N LEU A 209 -7.35 4.05 -7.31
CA LEU A 209 -7.13 2.77 -8.01
C LEU A 209 -6.41 2.98 -9.37
N VAL A 210 -6.71 4.04 -10.11
CA VAL A 210 -5.94 4.42 -11.33
C VAL A 210 -4.48 4.67 -10.96
N ALA A 211 -4.20 5.42 -9.91
CA ALA A 211 -2.83 5.61 -9.43
C ALA A 211 -2.16 4.28 -9.01
N ALA A 212 -2.91 3.32 -8.45
CA ALA A 212 -2.41 1.99 -8.14
C ALA A 212 -2.12 1.16 -9.41
N ILE A 213 -2.92 1.31 -10.46
CA ILE A 213 -2.68 0.69 -11.78
C ILE A 213 -1.40 1.28 -12.39
N ASP A 214 -1.28 2.59 -12.43
CA ASP A 214 -0.16 3.29 -13.08
C ASP A 214 1.20 2.98 -12.43
N ARG A 215 1.23 2.68 -11.11
CA ARG A 215 2.44 2.22 -10.42
C ARG A 215 2.62 0.69 -10.39
N GLY A 216 1.75 -0.08 -11.06
CA GLY A 216 1.85 -1.53 -11.18
C GLY A 216 1.51 -2.33 -9.91
N GLN A 217 0.88 -1.71 -8.92
CA GLN A 217 0.35 -2.37 -7.72
C GLN A 217 -0.95 -3.11 -8.00
N LEU A 218 -1.86 -2.46 -8.72
CA LEU A 218 -3.10 -3.06 -9.19
C LEU A 218 -2.98 -3.39 -10.68
N ARG A 219 -3.27 -4.60 -11.05
CA ARG A 219 -3.31 -5.04 -12.45
C ARG A 219 -4.72 -5.50 -12.79
N ILE A 220 -5.30 -4.90 -13.80
CA ILE A 220 -6.55 -5.38 -14.39
C ILE A 220 -6.18 -6.24 -15.59
N LEU A 221 -6.68 -7.48 -15.64
CA LEU A 221 -6.28 -8.47 -16.61
C LEU A 221 -6.68 -8.06 -18.04
N GLU A 222 -7.89 -7.52 -18.20
CA GLU A 222 -8.42 -7.09 -19.48
C GLU A 222 -8.58 -5.57 -19.52
N GLN A 223 -8.10 -4.95 -20.59
CA GLN A 223 -8.15 -3.50 -20.79
C GLN A 223 -9.57 -2.91 -20.69
N ARG A 224 -10.58 -3.66 -21.14
CA ARG A 224 -11.98 -3.21 -21.06
C ARG A 224 -12.47 -2.98 -19.63
N TYR A 225 -11.99 -3.74 -18.65
CA TYR A 225 -12.32 -3.54 -17.24
C TYR A 225 -11.47 -2.43 -16.62
N GLU A 226 -10.20 -2.28 -17.04
CA GLU A 226 -9.39 -1.14 -16.63
C GLU A 226 -10.01 0.20 -17.08
N GLN A 227 -10.54 0.25 -18.29
CA GLN A 227 -11.23 1.43 -18.82
C GLN A 227 -12.47 1.80 -17.99
N GLN A 228 -13.17 0.85 -17.36
CA GLN A 228 -14.29 1.15 -16.46
C GLN A 228 -13.81 1.93 -15.23
N ILE A 229 -12.73 1.48 -14.57
CA ILE A 229 -12.16 2.20 -13.42
C ILE A 229 -11.71 3.61 -13.85
N ARG A 230 -11.02 3.73 -14.98
CA ARG A 230 -10.56 5.04 -15.52
C ARG A 230 -11.73 5.97 -15.88
N ALA A 231 -12.81 5.43 -16.41
CA ALA A 231 -14.02 6.20 -16.73
C ALA A 231 -14.75 6.70 -15.47
N VAL A 232 -14.84 5.88 -14.42
CA VAL A 232 -15.38 6.29 -13.12
C VAL A 232 -14.50 7.38 -12.50
N ALA A 233 -13.18 7.23 -12.55
CA ALA A 233 -12.21 8.22 -12.06
C ALA A 233 -12.33 9.56 -12.77
N ALA A 234 -12.58 9.54 -14.08
CA ALA A 234 -12.81 10.75 -14.89
C ALA A 234 -14.22 11.35 -14.70
N GLY A 235 -15.18 10.55 -14.21
CA GLY A 235 -16.60 10.94 -14.15
C GLY A 235 -17.30 10.85 -15.51
N THR A 236 -16.82 9.99 -16.40
CA THR A 236 -17.31 9.79 -17.78
C THR A 236 -17.86 8.39 -18.02
N ALA A 237 -18.12 7.62 -16.96
CA ALA A 237 -18.69 6.29 -17.08
C ALA A 237 -20.05 6.35 -17.79
N ALA A 238 -20.20 5.53 -18.84
CA ALA A 238 -21.46 5.43 -19.57
C ALA A 238 -22.56 4.77 -18.69
N PRO A 239 -23.83 4.94 -18.99
CA PRO A 239 -24.90 4.19 -18.33
C PRO A 239 -24.61 2.69 -18.37
N ASN A 240 -24.86 2.00 -17.27
CA ASN A 240 -24.57 0.56 -17.08
C ASN A 240 -23.07 0.19 -17.15
N CYS A 241 -22.16 1.18 -17.07
CA CYS A 241 -20.72 0.95 -17.01
C CYS A 241 -20.11 1.42 -15.67
N GLY A 242 -20.95 1.75 -14.69
CA GLY A 242 -20.51 2.11 -13.36
C GLY A 242 -19.95 0.90 -12.59
N ILE A 243 -19.16 1.20 -11.57
CA ILE A 243 -18.72 0.25 -10.55
C ILE A 243 -19.24 0.80 -9.23
N SER A 244 -19.90 -0.03 -8.42
CA SER A 244 -20.43 0.43 -7.14
C SER A 244 -19.31 0.88 -6.21
N VAL A 245 -19.63 1.86 -5.35
CA VAL A 245 -18.68 2.39 -4.37
C VAL A 245 -18.12 1.27 -3.49
N GLN A 246 -18.97 0.31 -3.13
CA GLN A 246 -18.60 -0.83 -2.29
C GLN A 246 -17.55 -1.72 -2.97
N VAL A 247 -17.67 -2.00 -4.28
CA VAL A 247 -16.67 -2.77 -5.04
C VAL A 247 -15.36 -2.00 -5.15
N LEU A 248 -15.41 -0.68 -5.40
CA LEU A 248 -14.20 0.15 -5.38
C LEU A 248 -13.53 0.14 -4.00
N GLN A 249 -14.31 0.15 -2.90
CA GLN A 249 -13.81 0.02 -1.54
C GLN A 249 -13.16 -1.36 -1.30
N ILE A 250 -13.79 -2.45 -1.74
CA ILE A 250 -13.25 -3.82 -1.63
C ILE A 250 -11.90 -3.93 -2.35
N ILE A 251 -11.79 -3.42 -3.58
CA ILE A 251 -10.52 -3.41 -4.33
C ILE A 251 -9.48 -2.54 -3.62
N THR A 252 -9.89 -1.40 -3.06
CA THR A 252 -9.00 -0.52 -2.29
C THR A 252 -8.47 -1.21 -1.03
N ILE A 253 -9.32 -1.92 -0.28
CA ILE A 253 -8.91 -2.71 0.89
C ILE A 253 -7.92 -3.81 0.49
N ALA A 254 -8.18 -4.51 -0.63
CA ALA A 254 -7.24 -5.49 -1.16
C ALA A 254 -5.89 -4.85 -1.50
N ALA A 255 -5.88 -3.69 -2.18
CA ALA A 255 -4.66 -2.96 -2.53
C ALA A 255 -3.91 -2.39 -1.31
N GLN A 256 -4.60 -2.13 -0.20
CA GLN A 256 -3.96 -1.75 1.06
C GLN A 256 -3.32 -2.94 1.78
N LYS A 257 -3.93 -4.12 1.65
CA LYS A 257 -3.50 -5.33 2.35
C LYS A 257 -2.39 -6.09 1.61
N PHE A 258 -2.36 -6.02 0.29
CA PHE A 258 -1.44 -6.78 -0.56
C PHE A 258 -0.60 -5.85 -1.44
N GLU A 259 0.66 -6.24 -1.67
CA GLU A 259 1.60 -5.45 -2.48
C GLU A 259 1.24 -5.43 -3.97
N LYS A 260 0.67 -6.54 -4.45
CA LYS A 260 0.18 -6.70 -5.82
C LYS A 260 -1.20 -7.32 -5.79
N VAL A 261 -2.13 -6.72 -6.51
CA VAL A 261 -3.51 -7.17 -6.64
C VAL A 261 -3.83 -7.35 -8.13
N GLY A 262 -4.38 -8.49 -8.48
CA GLY A 262 -4.84 -8.78 -9.83
C GLY A 262 -6.35 -8.94 -9.86
N VAL A 263 -7.04 -8.17 -10.71
CA VAL A 263 -8.49 -8.23 -10.94
C VAL A 263 -8.73 -8.67 -12.37
N SER A 264 -9.58 -9.69 -12.57
CA SER A 264 -9.91 -10.23 -13.90
C SER A 264 -11.25 -9.72 -14.42
N ASP A 265 -12.22 -9.45 -13.54
CA ASP A 265 -13.59 -9.13 -13.98
C ASP A 265 -14.23 -8.08 -13.08
N LEU A 266 -15.07 -7.23 -13.69
CA LEU A 266 -15.85 -6.18 -13.03
C LEU A 266 -17.28 -6.15 -13.60
N ASN A 267 -17.65 -5.07 -14.29
CA ASN A 267 -19.00 -4.89 -14.83
C ASN A 267 -19.12 -5.55 -16.22
N ARG A 268 -19.77 -6.71 -16.27
CA ARG A 268 -20.00 -7.46 -17.52
C ARG A 268 -21.10 -6.85 -18.36
N GLN A 269 -22.07 -6.15 -17.79
CA GLN A 269 -23.10 -5.48 -18.57
C GLN A 269 -22.50 -4.39 -19.47
N CYS A 270 -21.48 -3.69 -18.98
CA CYS A 270 -20.73 -2.71 -19.77
C CYS A 270 -19.97 -3.33 -20.95
N THR A 271 -19.45 -4.54 -20.78
CA THR A 271 -18.65 -5.21 -21.83
C THR A 271 -19.46 -6.11 -22.74
N GLY A 272 -20.70 -6.44 -22.37
CA GLY A 272 -21.53 -7.44 -23.05
C GLY A 272 -21.09 -8.90 -22.80
N SER A 273 -20.18 -9.15 -21.84
CA SER A 273 -19.67 -10.49 -21.54
C SER A 273 -20.71 -11.36 -20.82
N LEU A 274 -21.01 -12.51 -21.40
CA LEU A 274 -21.97 -13.51 -20.87
C LEU A 274 -21.26 -14.70 -20.20
N LEU A 275 -20.05 -14.55 -19.75
CA LEU A 275 -19.30 -15.62 -19.08
C LEU A 275 -20.01 -16.10 -17.79
N GLY A 276 -19.79 -17.36 -17.42
CA GLY A 276 -20.37 -17.98 -16.24
C GLY A 276 -21.90 -18.03 -16.31
N ALA A 277 -22.60 -17.45 -15.33
CA ALA A 277 -24.06 -17.43 -15.23
C ALA A 277 -24.75 -16.46 -16.22
N GLY A 278 -24.03 -15.88 -17.18
CA GLY A 278 -24.59 -14.97 -18.19
C GLY A 278 -25.24 -13.74 -17.56
N THR A 279 -26.48 -13.43 -17.98
CA THR A 279 -27.23 -12.27 -17.42
C THR A 279 -27.71 -12.46 -15.97
N GLY A 280 -27.62 -13.67 -15.43
CA GLY A 280 -27.88 -13.96 -14.02
C GLY A 280 -26.67 -13.77 -13.10
N SER A 281 -25.48 -13.48 -13.66
CA SER A 281 -24.28 -13.22 -12.90
C SER A 281 -24.38 -11.93 -12.07
N SER A 282 -23.79 -11.91 -10.88
CA SER A 282 -23.64 -10.68 -10.06
C SER A 282 -22.85 -9.57 -10.75
N HIS A 283 -22.01 -9.92 -11.73
CA HIS A 283 -21.35 -8.97 -12.63
C HIS A 283 -22.30 -8.33 -13.67
N TRP A 284 -23.54 -8.85 -13.81
CA TRP A 284 -24.50 -8.38 -14.81
C TRP A 284 -25.77 -7.78 -14.19
N VAL A 285 -26.34 -8.42 -13.14
CA VAL A 285 -27.61 -7.99 -12.54
C VAL A 285 -27.54 -6.56 -11.99
N HIS A 286 -28.68 -5.90 -11.86
CA HIS A 286 -28.85 -4.56 -11.29
C HIS A 286 -28.02 -3.45 -11.99
N GLY A 287 -27.67 -3.63 -13.25
CA GLY A 287 -26.82 -2.68 -14.00
C GLY A 287 -25.35 -3.08 -14.04
N GLY A 288 -24.98 -4.18 -13.39
CA GLY A 288 -23.60 -4.64 -13.23
C GLY A 288 -22.78 -3.80 -12.26
N GLY A 289 -21.51 -4.19 -12.08
CA GLY A 289 -20.57 -3.43 -11.25
C GLY A 289 -20.67 -3.70 -9.76
N ASP A 290 -21.45 -4.67 -9.33
CA ASP A 290 -21.63 -5.09 -7.94
C ASP A 290 -20.79 -6.33 -7.58
N ALA A 291 -19.85 -6.71 -8.43
CA ALA A 291 -18.97 -7.85 -8.22
C ALA A 291 -17.56 -7.57 -8.70
N VAL A 292 -16.60 -8.30 -8.14
CA VAL A 292 -15.19 -8.30 -8.52
C VAL A 292 -14.62 -9.72 -8.44
N ASP A 293 -13.85 -10.10 -9.47
CA ASP A 293 -13.07 -11.32 -9.49
C ASP A 293 -11.58 -10.98 -9.31
N PHE A 294 -10.95 -11.49 -8.25
CA PHE A 294 -9.52 -11.40 -8.03
C PHE A 294 -8.85 -12.67 -8.57
N TYR A 295 -7.95 -12.54 -9.54
CA TYR A 295 -7.21 -13.68 -10.08
C TYR A 295 -5.84 -13.90 -9.42
N SER A 296 -5.28 -12.87 -8.78
CA SER A 296 -3.98 -12.99 -8.11
C SER A 296 -3.82 -12.00 -6.96
N LEU A 297 -3.07 -12.42 -5.92
CA LEU A 297 -2.59 -11.56 -4.82
C LEU A 297 -1.10 -11.83 -4.60
N ASN A 298 -0.30 -10.78 -4.44
CA ASN A 298 1.15 -10.84 -4.31
C ASN A 298 1.83 -11.70 -5.41
N GLY A 299 1.28 -11.65 -6.64
CA GLY A 299 1.80 -12.39 -7.80
C GLY A 299 1.46 -13.89 -7.82
N ARG A 300 0.67 -14.39 -6.87
CA ARG A 300 0.18 -15.77 -6.83
C ARG A 300 -1.24 -15.86 -7.35
N ALA A 301 -1.52 -16.84 -8.18
CA ALA A 301 -2.88 -17.14 -8.63
C ALA A 301 -3.76 -17.55 -7.45
N LEU A 302 -5.02 -17.17 -7.49
CA LEU A 302 -6.01 -17.48 -6.48
C LEU A 302 -6.88 -18.64 -6.92
N THR A 303 -7.35 -19.40 -5.94
CA THR A 303 -8.32 -20.49 -6.12
C THR A 303 -9.59 -20.30 -5.30
N GLY A 304 -9.68 -19.18 -4.56
CA GLY A 304 -10.74 -18.97 -3.58
C GLY A 304 -10.59 -19.77 -2.28
N GLY A 305 -9.77 -20.83 -2.31
CA GLY A 305 -9.46 -21.68 -1.13
C GLY A 305 -8.01 -21.58 -0.64
N ASP A 306 -7.15 -20.91 -1.38
CA ASP A 306 -5.76 -20.68 -0.99
C ASP A 306 -5.62 -19.68 0.18
N GLY A 307 -4.44 -19.68 0.82
CA GLY A 307 -4.21 -18.86 2.00
C GLY A 307 -4.34 -17.35 1.79
N LEU A 308 -4.09 -16.83 0.57
CA LEU A 308 -4.25 -15.39 0.26
C LEU A 308 -5.73 -15.04 0.06
N SER A 309 -6.49 -15.92 -0.61
CA SER A 309 -7.95 -15.80 -0.70
C SER A 309 -8.60 -15.76 0.68
N VAL A 310 -8.25 -16.70 1.56
CA VAL A 310 -8.77 -16.76 2.93
C VAL A 310 -8.39 -15.50 3.73
N GLN A 311 -7.17 -14.98 3.57
CA GLN A 311 -6.76 -13.73 4.21
C GLN A 311 -7.58 -12.52 3.75
N LEU A 312 -7.91 -12.43 2.45
CA LEU A 312 -8.74 -11.33 1.93
C LEU A 312 -10.19 -11.48 2.43
N ILE A 313 -10.77 -12.68 2.34
CA ILE A 313 -12.13 -12.97 2.83
C ILE A 313 -12.26 -12.60 4.31
N THR A 314 -11.32 -13.05 5.15
CA THR A 314 -11.33 -12.77 6.60
C THR A 314 -11.20 -11.27 6.90
N ALA A 315 -10.45 -10.53 6.09
CA ALA A 315 -10.32 -9.08 6.26
C ALA A 315 -11.58 -8.33 5.85
N LEU A 316 -12.30 -8.81 4.85
CA LEU A 316 -13.50 -8.17 4.33
C LEU A 316 -14.76 -8.54 5.11
N ASP A 317 -14.86 -9.75 5.66
CA ASP A 317 -16.08 -10.23 6.34
C ASP A 317 -16.62 -9.26 7.40
N PRO A 318 -15.82 -8.68 8.29
CA PRO A 318 -16.36 -7.75 9.31
C PRO A 318 -16.81 -6.40 8.75
N VAL A 319 -16.42 -6.04 7.53
CA VAL A 319 -16.70 -4.70 6.96
C VAL A 319 -17.74 -4.71 5.84
N VAL A 320 -17.91 -5.81 5.14
CA VAL A 320 -18.95 -5.92 4.10
C VAL A 320 -20.34 -5.98 4.72
N PRO A 321 -21.38 -5.47 4.04
CA PRO A 321 -22.75 -5.59 4.52
C PRO A 321 -23.22 -7.06 4.53
N ARG A 322 -24.16 -7.39 5.42
CA ARG A 322 -24.80 -8.70 5.41
C ARG A 322 -25.53 -8.94 4.09
N GLY A 323 -25.42 -10.13 3.54
CA GLY A 323 -25.92 -10.47 2.22
C GLY A 323 -24.88 -10.33 1.11
N SER A 324 -23.68 -9.86 1.42
CA SER A 324 -22.52 -10.02 0.54
C SER A 324 -22.20 -11.48 0.36
N ARG A 325 -21.67 -11.85 -0.82
CA ARG A 325 -21.35 -13.23 -1.12
C ARG A 325 -19.91 -13.40 -1.50
N VAL A 326 -19.39 -14.60 -1.23
CA VAL A 326 -18.06 -15.02 -1.64
C VAL A 326 -18.15 -16.41 -2.29
N GLY A 327 -17.57 -16.53 -3.47
CA GLY A 327 -17.57 -17.76 -4.24
C GLY A 327 -16.63 -18.84 -3.69
N GLN A 328 -16.55 -19.95 -4.43
CA GLN A 328 -15.54 -21.02 -4.30
C GLN A 328 -15.59 -21.77 -2.95
N ILE A 329 -16.78 -21.98 -2.37
CA ILE A 329 -16.93 -22.72 -1.11
C ILE A 329 -16.29 -24.12 -1.20
N GLU A 330 -16.46 -24.83 -2.33
CA GLU A 330 -15.91 -26.18 -2.51
C GLU A 330 -14.39 -26.21 -2.72
N CYS A 331 -13.78 -25.06 -3.02
CA CYS A 331 -12.34 -24.96 -3.19
C CYS A 331 -11.61 -24.81 -1.85
N ARG A 332 -12.35 -24.58 -0.77
CA ARG A 332 -11.80 -24.40 0.58
C ARG A 332 -11.76 -25.72 1.33
N PRO A 333 -10.63 -26.04 2.02
CA PRO A 333 -10.49 -27.30 2.77
C PRO A 333 -11.36 -27.35 4.04
N ALA A 334 -11.86 -26.20 4.50
CA ALA A 334 -12.73 -26.09 5.68
C ALA A 334 -13.64 -24.87 5.58
N THR A 335 -14.79 -24.94 6.22
CA THR A 335 -15.75 -23.83 6.35
C THR A 335 -15.12 -22.67 7.13
N LEU A 336 -15.27 -21.45 6.64
CA LEU A 336 -14.82 -20.25 7.31
C LEU A 336 -15.88 -19.75 8.31
N PRO A 337 -15.49 -19.21 9.49
CA PRO A 337 -16.42 -18.66 10.47
C PRO A 337 -16.90 -17.26 10.04
N LEU A 338 -17.59 -17.15 8.90
CA LEU A 338 -18.05 -15.90 8.31
C LEU A 338 -19.33 -15.40 9.00
N ARG A 339 -19.47 -14.09 9.11
CA ARG A 339 -20.60 -13.41 9.75
C ARG A 339 -21.46 -12.61 8.79
N HIS A 340 -20.86 -12.06 7.74
CA HIS A 340 -21.51 -11.17 6.78
C HIS A 340 -21.55 -11.78 5.38
N PHE A 341 -20.54 -12.54 5.00
CA PHE A 341 -20.54 -13.26 3.74
C PHE A 341 -21.41 -14.52 3.79
N THR A 342 -22.10 -14.77 2.69
CA THR A 342 -22.67 -16.07 2.35
C THR A 342 -21.81 -16.70 1.28
N GLU A 343 -21.40 -17.95 1.49
CA GLU A 343 -20.57 -18.69 0.55
C GLU A 343 -21.42 -19.38 -0.52
N PHE A 344 -20.91 -19.52 -1.74
CA PHE A 344 -21.54 -20.25 -2.84
C PHE A 344 -20.51 -20.96 -3.72
N GLU A 345 -20.96 -21.91 -4.54
CA GLU A 345 -20.15 -22.67 -5.48
C GLU A 345 -19.70 -21.79 -6.65
N ASP A 346 -18.41 -21.86 -7.02
CA ASP A 346 -17.84 -21.24 -8.19
C ASP A 346 -16.52 -21.93 -8.55
N SER A 347 -15.94 -21.63 -9.74
CA SER A 347 -14.71 -22.28 -10.22
C SER A 347 -13.49 -21.91 -9.37
N CYS A 348 -12.56 -22.87 -9.17
CA CYS A 348 -11.37 -22.73 -8.33
C CYS A 348 -10.19 -22.04 -9.05
N ASP A 349 -10.42 -21.01 -9.82
CA ASP A 349 -9.39 -20.32 -10.62
C ASP A 349 -9.30 -18.81 -10.34
N HIS A 350 -10.10 -18.33 -9.38
CA HIS A 350 -10.16 -16.93 -8.94
C HIS A 350 -10.72 -16.84 -7.51
N LEU A 351 -10.92 -15.61 -7.00
CA LEU A 351 -11.74 -15.32 -5.83
C LEU A 351 -12.84 -14.33 -6.22
N HIS A 352 -14.07 -14.79 -6.26
CA HIS A 352 -15.26 -14.00 -6.53
C HIS A 352 -15.79 -13.35 -5.24
N ILE A 353 -16.08 -12.05 -5.29
CA ILE A 353 -16.76 -11.32 -4.21
C ILE A 353 -17.85 -10.44 -4.82
N ASP A 354 -19.07 -10.51 -4.29
CA ASP A 354 -20.16 -9.64 -4.71
C ASP A 354 -20.99 -9.05 -3.56
N ILE A 355 -21.61 -7.92 -3.84
CA ILE A 355 -22.53 -7.20 -2.99
C ILE A 355 -23.90 -6.99 -3.67
N ALA A 356 -24.16 -7.68 -4.76
CA ALA A 356 -25.33 -7.50 -5.62
C ALA A 356 -26.67 -7.70 -4.89
N TYR A 357 -26.65 -8.42 -3.78
CA TYR A 357 -27.86 -8.76 -3.01
C TYR A 357 -27.96 -8.02 -1.68
N THR A 358 -27.17 -6.95 -1.50
CA THR A 358 -27.13 -6.15 -0.27
C THR A 358 -28.06 -4.92 -0.30
N ASN A 359 -28.82 -4.74 -1.39
CA ASN A 359 -29.66 -3.56 -1.62
C ASN A 359 -28.90 -2.23 -1.48
N GLY A 360 -27.62 -2.22 -1.92
CA GLY A 360 -26.77 -1.03 -1.86
C GLY A 360 -26.30 -0.64 -0.45
N ALA A 361 -26.42 -1.53 0.54
CA ALA A 361 -25.95 -1.26 1.88
C ALA A 361 -24.43 -0.92 1.88
N PRO A 362 -23.99 0.12 2.64
CA PRO A 362 -22.60 0.54 2.65
C PRO A 362 -21.72 -0.46 3.41
N LEU A 363 -20.39 -0.43 3.15
CA LEU A 363 -19.43 -1.09 4.00
C LEU A 363 -19.37 -0.42 5.39
N THR A 364 -19.25 -1.23 6.43
CA THR A 364 -18.99 -0.76 7.81
C THR A 364 -17.49 -0.57 7.99
N LEU A 365 -17.01 0.61 7.64
CA LEU A 365 -15.59 0.95 7.81
C LEU A 365 -15.35 1.40 9.26
N PRO A 366 -14.16 1.08 9.86
CA PRO A 366 -13.83 1.60 11.18
C PRO A 366 -13.87 3.13 11.16
N ALA A 367 -14.44 3.74 12.20
CA ALA A 367 -14.42 5.18 12.37
C ALA A 367 -12.96 5.66 12.45
N ASN A 368 -12.62 6.70 11.70
CA ASN A 368 -11.31 7.35 11.70
C ASN A 368 -11.01 8.03 13.04
#